data_a149ccd771d98e9c2c8199c94d160f95
#
_entry.id   a149ccd771d98e9c2c8199c94d160f95
#
_cell.length_a   1.000
_cell.length_b   1.000
_cell.length_c   1.000
_cell.angle_alpha   90.00
_cell.angle_beta   90.00
_cell.angle_gamma   90.00
#
_symmetry.space_group_name_H-M   'P 1'
#
loop_
_entity.id
_entity.type
_entity.pdbx_description
1 polymer ?
#
loop_
_entity_poly.entity_id
_entity_poly.type
_entity_poly.pdbx_seq_one_letter_code
_entity_poly.pdbx_strand_id
1 'polypeptide(L)'
;MSKAIGMIEFKTTATGITAADAMVKTSEVELIEAQTVCPGKYIAIISGDLSAVKAAVDTASTQYEEQLIDNFVLGNPHDSIFPALYGAAQVEKVSALGILETYDAASIIVAADMAAKTAIVDLIAVSYTHLTLPTTCQV
;
A
#
# COMPACT_ATOMS: atom_id res chain seq x y z
N MET A 1 16.13 -8.83 8.31
CA MET A 1 15.45 -9.38 7.13
C MET A 1 14.67 -8.24 6.50
N SER A 2 14.81 -7.99 5.20
CA SER A 2 14.02 -7.00 4.51
C SER A 2 12.58 -7.54 4.40
N LYS A 3 11.63 -6.89 5.06
CA LYS A 3 10.22 -7.23 4.93
C LYS A 3 9.72 -6.77 3.56
N ALA A 4 8.96 -7.61 2.85
CA ALA A 4 8.21 -7.19 1.68
C ALA A 4 6.88 -6.56 2.11
N ILE A 5 6.32 -5.72 1.25
CA ILE A 5 4.95 -5.21 1.37
C ILE A 5 4.13 -5.76 0.22
N GLY A 6 2.92 -6.21 0.53
CA GLY A 6 1.90 -6.54 -0.45
C GLY A 6 0.66 -5.70 -0.19
N MET A 7 -0.01 -5.31 -1.25
CA MET A 7 -1.26 -4.57 -1.18
C MET A 7 -2.26 -5.11 -2.17
N ILE A 8 -3.52 -5.08 -1.78
CA ILE A 8 -4.66 -5.33 -2.67
C ILE A 8 -5.70 -4.23 -2.47
N GLU A 9 -6.35 -3.86 -3.57
CA GLU A 9 -7.44 -2.89 -3.62
C GLU A 9 -8.67 -3.51 -4.29
N PHE A 10 -9.81 -3.45 -3.62
CA PHE A 10 -11.08 -4.02 -4.09
C PHE A 10 -12.17 -2.96 -4.26
N LYS A 11 -13.11 -3.26 -5.18
CA LYS A 11 -14.27 -2.40 -5.48
C LYS A 11 -15.25 -2.30 -4.32
N THR A 12 -15.31 -3.31 -3.43
CA THR A 12 -16.28 -3.38 -2.34
C THR A 12 -15.64 -3.75 -1.01
N THR A 13 -16.18 -3.19 0.07
CA THR A 13 -15.73 -3.45 1.44
C THR A 13 -15.89 -4.91 1.84
N ALA A 14 -17.02 -5.54 1.50
CA ALA A 14 -17.28 -6.93 1.88
C ALA A 14 -16.26 -7.90 1.28
N THR A 15 -15.95 -7.75 -0.01
CA THR A 15 -14.92 -8.55 -0.68
C THR A 15 -13.55 -8.28 -0.09
N GLY A 16 -13.23 -7.00 0.17
CA GLY A 16 -11.95 -6.61 0.75
C GLY A 16 -11.69 -7.24 2.12
N ILE A 17 -12.69 -7.27 3.00
CA ILE A 17 -12.59 -7.92 4.32
C ILE A 17 -12.34 -9.43 4.16
N THR A 18 -13.11 -10.10 3.29
CA THR A 18 -12.96 -11.53 3.06
C THR A 18 -11.60 -11.88 2.43
N ALA A 19 -11.14 -11.05 1.52
CA ALA A 19 -9.83 -11.20 0.89
C ALA A 19 -8.68 -10.98 1.88
N ALA A 20 -8.77 -9.96 2.74
CA ALA A 20 -7.78 -9.74 3.80
C ALA A 20 -7.72 -10.93 4.78
N ASP A 21 -8.86 -11.50 5.17
CA ASP A 21 -8.91 -12.71 5.98
C ASP A 21 -8.27 -13.92 5.27
N ALA A 22 -8.52 -14.07 3.97
CA ALA A 22 -7.90 -15.13 3.18
C ALA A 22 -6.36 -14.97 3.10
N MET A 23 -5.87 -13.74 2.97
CA MET A 23 -4.43 -13.44 2.92
C MET A 23 -3.72 -13.88 4.19
N VAL A 24 -4.22 -13.49 5.36
CA VAL A 24 -3.58 -13.85 6.65
C VAL A 24 -3.72 -15.33 7.00
N LYS A 25 -4.67 -16.03 6.38
CA LYS A 25 -4.83 -17.49 6.54
C LYS A 25 -3.99 -18.31 5.57
N THR A 26 -3.59 -17.72 4.45
CA THR A 26 -2.81 -18.42 3.42
C THR A 26 -1.34 -18.56 3.80
N SER A 27 -0.76 -17.54 4.44
CA SER A 27 0.67 -17.51 4.77
C SER A 27 0.95 -16.65 5.99
N GLU A 28 2.15 -16.80 6.56
CA GLU A 28 2.58 -16.05 7.72
C GLU A 28 2.94 -14.60 7.36
N VAL A 29 1.91 -13.75 7.31
CA VAL A 29 2.01 -12.32 7.02
C VAL A 29 1.36 -11.49 8.12
N GLU A 30 1.86 -10.28 8.31
CA GLU A 30 1.32 -9.30 9.22
C GLU A 30 0.40 -8.34 8.47
N LEU A 31 -0.84 -8.17 8.93
CA LEU A 31 -1.76 -7.18 8.39
C LEU A 31 -1.40 -5.80 8.94
N ILE A 32 -0.87 -4.92 8.08
CA ILE A 32 -0.46 -3.56 8.45
C ILE A 32 -1.67 -2.64 8.48
N GLU A 33 -2.49 -2.69 7.44
CA GLU A 33 -3.63 -1.81 7.25
C GLU A 33 -4.75 -2.55 6.53
N ALA A 34 -5.97 -2.31 6.95
CA ALA A 34 -7.16 -2.85 6.32
C ALA A 34 -8.32 -1.86 6.54
N GLN A 35 -8.67 -1.10 5.51
CA GLN A 35 -9.64 -0.03 5.64
C GLN A 35 -10.44 0.24 4.38
N THR A 36 -11.60 0.86 4.58
CA THR A 36 -12.38 1.43 3.49
C THR A 36 -11.76 2.74 3.02
N VAL A 37 -11.70 2.90 1.70
CA VAL A 37 -11.30 4.15 1.07
C VAL A 37 -12.39 4.63 0.12
N CYS A 38 -12.52 5.93 -0.04
CA CYS A 38 -13.58 6.48 -0.89
C CYS A 38 -13.33 6.17 -2.38
N PRO A 39 -14.40 5.99 -3.13
CA PRO A 39 -15.82 5.98 -2.79
C PRO A 39 -16.41 4.57 -2.53
N GLY A 40 -16.01 3.89 -1.47
CA GLY A 40 -16.51 2.57 -1.10
C GLY A 40 -15.61 1.40 -1.49
N LYS A 41 -14.38 1.69 -1.89
CA LYS A 41 -13.32 0.71 -2.12
C LYS A 41 -12.73 0.23 -0.80
N TYR A 42 -11.96 -0.84 -0.85
CA TYR A 42 -11.26 -1.39 0.31
C TYR A 42 -9.82 -1.70 -0.05
N ILE A 43 -8.91 -1.33 0.83
CA ILE A 43 -7.49 -1.68 0.73
C ILE A 43 -7.07 -2.57 1.88
N ALA A 44 -6.17 -3.50 1.60
CA ALA A 44 -5.45 -4.26 2.61
C ALA A 44 -3.97 -4.28 2.29
N ILE A 45 -3.15 -3.93 3.29
CA ILE A 45 -1.70 -3.90 3.20
C ILE A 45 -1.14 -4.93 4.18
N ILE A 46 -0.29 -5.80 3.68
CA ILE A 46 0.39 -6.83 4.47
C ILE A 46 1.91 -6.69 4.38
N SER A 47 2.60 -7.19 5.38
CA SER A 47 4.06 -7.33 5.35
C SER A 47 4.51 -8.70 5.81
N GLY A 48 5.70 -9.10 5.40
CA GLY A 48 6.31 -10.37 5.76
C GLY A 48 7.46 -10.75 4.84
N ASP A 49 7.81 -12.01 4.83
CA ASP A 49 8.78 -12.53 3.87
C ASP A 49 8.21 -12.46 2.45
N LEU A 50 9.05 -12.17 1.48
CA LEU A 50 8.63 -11.95 0.08
C LEU A 50 7.80 -13.11 -0.48
N SER A 51 8.16 -14.35 -0.18
CA SER A 51 7.41 -15.53 -0.64
C SER A 51 6.04 -15.65 0.00
N ALA A 52 5.93 -15.33 1.30
CA ALA A 52 4.67 -15.35 2.04
C ALA A 52 3.74 -14.24 1.56
N VAL A 53 4.24 -13.02 1.41
CA VAL A 53 3.49 -11.87 0.88
C VAL A 53 2.99 -12.15 -0.53
N LYS A 54 3.87 -12.70 -1.40
CA LYS A 54 3.49 -13.06 -2.76
C LYS A 54 2.37 -14.11 -2.79
N ALA A 55 2.50 -15.19 -2.01
CA ALA A 55 1.48 -16.22 -1.93
C ALA A 55 0.13 -15.68 -1.43
N ALA A 56 0.14 -14.79 -0.42
CA ALA A 56 -1.07 -14.17 0.10
C ALA A 56 -1.76 -13.30 -0.96
N VAL A 57 -1.01 -12.41 -1.63
CA VAL A 57 -1.53 -11.51 -2.67
C VAL A 57 -2.05 -12.31 -3.86
N ASP A 58 -1.30 -13.30 -4.35
CA ASP A 58 -1.70 -14.14 -5.47
C ASP A 58 -3.00 -14.91 -5.16
N THR A 59 -3.14 -15.45 -3.95
CA THR A 59 -4.36 -16.16 -3.52
C THR A 59 -5.57 -15.22 -3.53
N ALA A 60 -5.47 -14.07 -2.89
CA ALA A 60 -6.58 -13.11 -2.82
C ALA A 60 -6.94 -12.55 -4.21
N SER A 61 -5.94 -12.23 -5.03
CA SER A 61 -6.15 -11.71 -6.38
C SER A 61 -6.85 -12.71 -7.29
N THR A 62 -6.47 -13.99 -7.21
CA THR A 62 -7.08 -15.05 -8.01
C THR A 62 -8.50 -15.36 -7.54
N GLN A 63 -8.71 -15.45 -6.22
CA GLN A 63 -9.99 -15.83 -5.65
C GLN A 63 -11.08 -14.77 -5.84
N TYR A 64 -10.70 -13.51 -5.90
CA TYR A 64 -11.62 -12.36 -5.97
C TYR A 64 -11.36 -11.45 -7.19
N GLU A 65 -10.89 -12.02 -8.29
CA GLU A 65 -10.46 -11.31 -9.51
C GLU A 65 -11.50 -10.32 -10.03
N GLU A 66 -12.79 -10.69 -10.05
CA GLU A 66 -13.88 -9.83 -10.56
C GLU A 66 -14.04 -8.51 -9.79
N GLN A 67 -13.67 -8.50 -8.52
CA GLN A 67 -13.79 -7.33 -7.65
C GLN A 67 -12.45 -6.62 -7.41
N LEU A 68 -11.37 -7.19 -7.92
CA LEU A 68 -10.03 -6.61 -7.81
C LEU A 68 -9.92 -5.32 -8.65
N ILE A 69 -9.35 -4.28 -8.08
CA ILE A 69 -8.98 -3.05 -8.79
C ILE A 69 -7.51 -3.14 -9.17
N ASP A 70 -6.65 -3.35 -8.17
CA ASP A 70 -5.21 -3.47 -8.37
C ASP A 70 -4.55 -4.21 -7.21
N ASN A 71 -3.34 -4.69 -7.43
CA ASN A 71 -2.49 -5.31 -6.43
C ASN A 71 -1.01 -5.11 -6.76
N PHE A 72 -0.16 -5.18 -5.75
CA PHE A 72 1.27 -5.24 -5.96
C PHE A 72 1.97 -6.01 -4.84
N VAL A 73 3.19 -6.45 -5.15
CA VAL A 73 4.15 -6.95 -4.16
C VAL A 73 5.46 -6.20 -4.36
N LEU A 74 5.88 -5.49 -3.32
CA LEU A 74 7.12 -4.73 -3.29
C LEU A 74 8.13 -5.46 -2.40
N GLY A 75 9.15 -6.06 -3.01
CA GLY A 75 10.28 -6.63 -2.30
C GLY A 75 11.26 -5.55 -1.87
N ASN A 76 11.70 -5.59 -0.62
CA ASN A 76 12.69 -4.66 -0.08
C ASN A 76 12.28 -3.17 -0.22
N PRO A 77 11.12 -2.77 0.34
CA PRO A 77 10.72 -1.36 0.36
C PRO A 77 11.74 -0.51 1.11
N HIS A 78 11.83 0.77 0.76
CA HIS A 78 12.63 1.73 1.50
C HIS A 78 12.06 1.91 2.91
N ASP A 79 12.92 2.01 3.93
CA ASP A 79 12.49 2.07 5.34
C ASP A 79 11.52 3.22 5.65
N SER A 80 11.61 4.33 4.91
CA SER A 80 10.73 5.50 5.07
C SER A 80 9.29 5.26 4.62
N ILE A 81 9.01 4.18 3.87
CA ILE A 81 7.65 3.83 3.43
C ILE A 81 6.73 3.58 4.63
N PHE A 82 7.20 2.82 5.63
CA PHE A 82 6.37 2.47 6.78
C PHE A 82 5.92 3.70 7.59
N PRO A 83 6.82 4.61 8.03
CA PRO A 83 6.39 5.84 8.70
C PRO A 83 5.45 6.70 7.86
N ALA A 84 5.68 6.78 6.53
CA ALA A 84 4.83 7.56 5.65
C ALA A 84 3.41 6.99 5.51
N LEU A 85 3.26 5.65 5.47
CA LEU A 85 1.96 4.98 5.47
C LEU A 85 1.15 5.26 6.75
N TYR A 86 1.83 5.30 7.89
CA TYR A 86 1.18 5.56 9.18
C TYR A 86 1.01 7.05 9.51
N GLY A 87 1.45 7.96 8.63
CA GLY A 87 1.45 9.39 8.92
C GLY A 87 2.35 9.77 10.11
N ALA A 88 3.37 8.95 10.38
CA ALA A 88 4.28 9.09 11.52
C ALA A 88 5.67 9.60 11.12
N ALA A 89 5.86 10.00 9.86
CA ALA A 89 7.12 10.55 9.41
C ALA A 89 7.42 11.90 10.09
N GLN A 90 8.66 12.06 10.56
CA GLN A 90 9.13 13.29 11.16
C GLN A 90 10.08 13.98 10.20
N VAL A 91 9.75 15.21 9.83
CA VAL A 91 10.57 16.04 8.95
C VAL A 91 10.97 17.30 9.71
N GLU A 92 12.27 17.44 9.98
CA GLU A 92 12.78 18.55 10.79
C GLU A 92 12.87 19.87 9.99
N LYS A 93 13.17 19.78 8.69
CA LYS A 93 13.39 20.97 7.86
C LYS A 93 12.91 20.71 6.43
N VAL A 94 11.98 21.53 5.98
CA VAL A 94 11.47 21.50 4.62
C VAL A 94 12.13 22.62 3.80
N SER A 95 12.85 22.25 2.73
CA SER A 95 13.44 23.18 1.77
C SER A 95 12.60 23.26 0.49
N ALA A 96 12.02 22.15 0.07
CA ALA A 96 11.12 22.04 -1.07
C ALA A 96 10.10 20.95 -0.77
N LEU A 97 8.92 21.01 -1.38
CA LEU A 97 7.87 20.02 -1.26
C LEU A 97 7.54 19.49 -2.65
N GLY A 98 7.58 18.16 -2.79
CA GLY A 98 7.07 17.43 -3.95
C GLY A 98 5.75 16.73 -3.61
N ILE A 99 4.83 16.70 -4.57
CA ILE A 99 3.56 15.98 -4.43
C ILE A 99 3.41 15.08 -5.65
N LEU A 100 3.19 13.79 -5.39
CA LEU A 100 2.89 12.77 -6.40
C LEU A 100 1.44 12.35 -6.27
N GLU A 101 0.75 12.18 -7.38
CA GLU A 101 -0.65 11.75 -7.41
C GLU A 101 -0.82 10.60 -8.40
N THR A 102 -1.61 9.59 -8.03
CA THR A 102 -1.96 8.44 -8.86
C THR A 102 -3.44 8.10 -8.75
N TYR A 103 -3.99 7.38 -9.73
CA TYR A 103 -5.41 7.00 -9.73
C TYR A 103 -5.74 5.82 -8.80
N ASP A 104 -4.76 5.01 -8.46
CA ASP A 104 -4.90 3.84 -7.59
C ASP A 104 -3.93 3.92 -6.41
N ALA A 105 -4.29 3.23 -5.33
CA ALA A 105 -3.52 3.22 -4.11
C ALA A 105 -2.24 2.38 -4.22
N ALA A 106 -2.21 1.41 -5.12
CA ALA A 106 -1.04 0.57 -5.32
C ALA A 106 0.11 1.35 -5.96
N SER A 107 -0.18 2.09 -7.03
CA SER A 107 0.82 2.86 -7.77
C SER A 107 1.50 3.94 -6.94
N ILE A 108 0.79 4.59 -5.98
CA ILE A 108 1.41 5.65 -5.19
C ILE A 108 2.49 5.13 -4.24
N ILE A 109 2.30 3.94 -3.67
CA ILE A 109 3.29 3.33 -2.77
C ILE A 109 4.55 2.94 -3.57
N VAL A 110 4.37 2.38 -4.75
CA VAL A 110 5.50 2.05 -5.65
C VAL A 110 6.24 3.32 -6.09
N ALA A 111 5.50 4.38 -6.43
CA ALA A 111 6.10 5.67 -6.81
C ALA A 111 6.87 6.31 -5.64
N ALA A 112 6.34 6.25 -4.42
CA ALA A 112 7.00 6.72 -3.21
C ALA A 112 8.30 5.96 -2.94
N ASP A 113 8.29 4.62 -3.06
CA ASP A 113 9.49 3.80 -2.91
C ASP A 113 10.56 4.15 -3.97
N MET A 114 10.13 4.34 -5.20
CA MET A 114 11.01 4.74 -6.30
C MET A 114 11.63 6.12 -6.05
N ALA A 115 10.85 7.10 -5.57
CA ALA A 115 11.34 8.41 -5.21
C ALA A 115 12.40 8.36 -4.11
N ALA A 116 12.13 7.62 -3.03
CA ALA A 116 13.05 7.45 -1.91
C ALA A 116 14.35 6.71 -2.27
N LYS A 117 14.30 5.80 -3.23
CA LYS A 117 15.49 5.07 -3.72
C LYS A 117 16.30 5.83 -4.76
N THR A 118 15.68 6.80 -5.45
CA THR A 118 16.32 7.52 -6.56
C THR A 118 16.94 8.83 -6.10
N ALA A 119 16.38 9.49 -5.10
CA ALA A 119 16.82 10.80 -4.63
C ALA A 119 16.87 10.84 -3.10
N ILE A 120 17.61 11.83 -2.57
CA ILE A 120 17.64 12.13 -1.13
C ILE A 120 16.39 12.95 -0.81
N VAL A 121 15.31 12.27 -0.47
CA VAL A 121 14.03 12.87 -0.10
C VAL A 121 13.48 12.20 1.16
N ASP A 122 12.75 12.96 1.95
CA ASP A 122 12.02 12.46 3.11
C ASP A 122 10.56 12.28 2.74
N LEU A 123 10.06 11.05 2.80
CA LEU A 123 8.63 10.78 2.61
C LEU A 123 7.85 11.30 3.81
N ILE A 124 6.89 12.19 3.57
CA ILE A 124 6.10 12.81 4.63
C ILE A 124 4.86 11.98 4.93
N ALA A 125 4.06 11.69 3.92
CA ALA A 125 2.85 10.91 4.08
C ALA A 125 2.39 10.29 2.76
N VAL A 126 1.78 9.11 2.85
CA VAL A 126 0.94 8.54 1.79
C VAL A 126 -0.51 8.70 2.25
N SER A 127 -1.34 9.33 1.45
CA SER A 127 -2.74 9.62 1.78
C SER A 127 -3.67 9.14 0.68
N TYR A 128 -4.78 8.56 1.07
CA TYR A 128 -5.86 8.14 0.18
C TYR A 128 -6.97 9.18 0.24
N THR A 129 -7.10 9.97 -0.82
CA THR A 129 -8.03 11.09 -0.86
C THR A 129 -9.48 10.64 -0.98
N HIS A 130 -10.39 11.50 -0.57
CA HIS A 130 -11.84 11.29 -0.69
C HIS A 130 -12.34 11.58 -2.10
N LEU A 131 -13.46 10.95 -2.46
CA LEU A 131 -14.13 11.10 -3.76
C LEU A 131 -13.32 10.51 -4.92
N THR A 132 -13.41 11.11 -6.09
CA THR A 132 -12.78 10.66 -7.34
C THR A 132 -11.38 11.22 -7.56
N LEU A 133 -10.78 11.79 -6.52
CA LEU A 133 -9.44 12.37 -6.61
C LEU A 133 -8.35 11.30 -6.52
N PRO A 134 -7.20 11.54 -7.13
CA PRO A 134 -6.07 10.63 -7.07
C PRO A 134 -5.51 10.48 -5.66
N THR A 135 -4.86 9.35 -5.41
CA THR A 135 -4.10 9.09 -4.20
C THR A 135 -2.83 9.94 -4.19
N THR A 136 -2.47 10.49 -3.06
CA THR A 136 -1.38 11.48 -2.95
C THR A 136 -0.25 10.98 -2.06
N CYS A 137 0.98 11.18 -2.48
CA CYS A 137 2.18 11.06 -1.67
C CYS A 137 2.88 12.41 -1.59
N GLN A 138 3.32 12.80 -0.41
CA GLN A 138 4.12 14.01 -0.17
C GLN A 138 5.56 13.58 0.14
N VAL A 139 6.50 14.19 -0.52
CA VAL A 139 7.94 13.92 -0.41
C VAL A 139 8.75 15.19 -0.16
#